data_35bd3a2c106c856ab8bdc58cdfc61f8a
#
_entry.id   35bd3a2c106c856ab8bdc58cdfc61f8a
#
_cell.length_a   1.000
_cell.length_b   1.000
_cell.length_c   1.000
_cell.angle_alpha   90.00
_cell.angle_beta   90.00
_cell.angle_gamma   90.00
#
_symmetry.space_group_name_H-M   'P 1'
#
loop_
_entity.id
_entity.type
_entity.pdbx_description
1 polymer ?
#
loop_
_entity_poly.entity_id
_entity_poly.type
_entity_poly.pdbx_seq_one_letter_code
_entity_poly.pdbx_strand_id
1 'polypeptide(L)'
;MSCTLQEISSSEALCQKAKLPFGLLLHPYKDLLTQPVITTSSIVRCRSCRAYINPFVSFIDMNRWKCNLCSRINEVPEEFKSNPVTKEYGKPEERPECVNSTVEFIAPSEYMSRPPQAVYLFIIDVCFNAVQSGYL
;
A
#
# COMPACT_ATOMS: atom_id res chain seq x y z
N MET A 1 -5.17 -5.34 -7.11
CA MET A 1 -4.57 -6.55 -6.55
C MET A 1 -5.62 -7.63 -6.45
N SER A 2 -5.34 -8.83 -6.87
CA SER A 2 -6.20 -10.01 -6.70
C SER A 2 -5.38 -11.19 -6.20
N CYS A 3 -6.04 -12.12 -5.50
CA CYS A 3 -5.42 -13.35 -5.02
C CYS A 3 -5.84 -14.51 -5.92
N THR A 4 -4.98 -15.51 -6.07
CA THR A 4 -5.30 -16.75 -6.80
C THR A 4 -6.31 -17.61 -6.03
N LEU A 5 -6.38 -17.46 -4.71
CA LEU A 5 -7.34 -18.12 -3.83
C LEU A 5 -8.17 -17.08 -3.10
N GLN A 6 -9.47 -17.29 -3.01
CA GLN A 6 -10.38 -16.42 -2.26
C GLN A 6 -10.38 -16.75 -0.76
N GLU A 7 -10.07 -18.00 -0.42
CA GLU A 7 -9.99 -18.50 0.94
C GLU A 7 -8.69 -19.25 1.15
N ILE A 8 -8.10 -19.09 2.33
CA ILE A 8 -6.90 -19.80 2.75
C ILE A 8 -7.28 -20.79 3.82
N SER A 9 -6.86 -22.05 3.66
CA SER A 9 -7.08 -23.08 4.67
C SER A 9 -6.41 -22.70 5.99
N SER A 10 -7.15 -22.80 7.08
CA SER A 10 -6.65 -22.56 8.45
C SER A 10 -5.76 -23.69 8.97
N SER A 11 -5.73 -24.82 8.27
CA SER A 11 -4.97 -26.01 8.68
C SER A 11 -3.83 -26.27 7.70
N GLU A 12 -2.61 -26.40 8.24
CA GLU A 12 -1.42 -26.74 7.45
C GLU A 12 -1.59 -28.08 6.74
N ALA A 13 -2.23 -29.05 7.36
CA ALA A 13 -2.50 -30.35 6.77
C ALA A 13 -3.39 -30.25 5.51
N LEU A 14 -4.40 -29.36 5.52
CA LEU A 14 -5.23 -29.09 4.37
C LEU A 14 -4.47 -28.35 3.28
N CYS A 15 -3.63 -27.39 3.63
CA CYS A 15 -2.76 -26.69 2.67
C CYS A 15 -1.83 -27.67 1.95
N GLN A 16 -1.21 -28.57 2.67
CA GLN A 16 -0.31 -29.60 2.15
C GLN A 16 -1.06 -30.60 1.24
N LYS A 17 -2.27 -30.95 1.60
CA LYS A 17 -3.10 -31.89 0.82
C LYS A 17 -3.67 -31.23 -0.45
N ALA A 18 -4.11 -29.99 -0.35
CA ALA A 18 -4.70 -29.25 -1.47
C ALA A 18 -3.68 -28.91 -2.56
N LYS A 19 -2.43 -28.60 -2.16
CA LYS A 19 -1.32 -28.20 -3.05
C LYS A 19 -1.71 -27.05 -4.01
N LEU A 20 -2.66 -26.21 -3.61
CA LEU A 20 -3.09 -25.07 -4.42
C LEU A 20 -2.08 -23.93 -4.26
N PRO A 21 -1.54 -23.38 -5.34
CA PRO A 21 -0.60 -22.27 -5.25
C PRO A 21 -1.32 -21.00 -4.77
N PHE A 22 -0.78 -20.39 -3.70
CA PHE A 22 -1.19 -19.06 -3.29
C PHE A 22 -0.31 -18.02 -3.95
N GLY A 23 -0.90 -17.13 -4.69
CA GLY A 23 -0.22 -16.05 -5.38
C GLY A 23 -1.01 -14.75 -5.33
N LEU A 24 -0.30 -13.66 -5.52
CA LEU A 24 -0.87 -12.32 -5.61
C LEU A 24 -0.61 -11.77 -7.01
N LEU A 25 -1.67 -11.36 -7.69
CA LEU A 25 -1.59 -10.61 -8.92
C LEU A 25 -1.70 -9.12 -8.60
N LEU A 26 -0.62 -8.39 -8.84
CA LEU A 26 -0.55 -6.95 -8.66
C LEU A 26 -0.47 -6.27 -10.02
N HIS A 27 -1.41 -5.33 -10.28
CA HIS A 27 -1.34 -4.41 -11.40
C HIS A 27 -1.04 -3.00 -10.86
N PRO A 28 0.25 -2.62 -10.77
CA PRO A 28 0.68 -1.44 -9.99
C PRO A 28 0.13 -0.12 -10.53
N TYR A 29 0.02 0.01 -11.83
CA TYR A 29 -0.37 1.26 -12.50
C TYR A 29 -1.77 1.19 -13.12
N LYS A 30 -2.65 0.36 -12.54
CA LYS A 30 -4.04 0.34 -12.97
C LYS A 30 -4.72 1.62 -12.53
N ASP A 31 -5.25 2.37 -13.48
CA ASP A 31 -6.07 3.56 -13.20
C ASP A 31 -7.30 3.18 -12.38
N LEU A 32 -7.39 3.75 -11.19
CA LEU A 32 -8.54 3.63 -10.32
C LEU A 32 -9.20 5.00 -10.24
N LEU A 33 -10.38 5.14 -10.83
CA LEU A 33 -11.14 6.41 -10.86
C LEU A 33 -11.47 6.96 -9.46
N THR A 34 -11.38 6.12 -8.44
CA THR A 34 -11.72 6.46 -7.05
C THR A 34 -10.50 6.52 -6.13
N GLN A 35 -9.30 6.44 -6.68
CA GLN A 35 -8.08 6.47 -5.85
C GLN A 35 -7.85 7.88 -5.32
N PRO A 36 -7.79 8.08 -3.99
CA PRO A 36 -7.53 9.38 -3.42
C PRO A 36 -6.07 9.79 -3.63
N VAL A 37 -5.87 11.02 -4.05
CA VAL A 37 -4.55 11.63 -4.20
C VAL A 37 -4.26 12.48 -2.97
N ILE A 38 -3.14 12.20 -2.32
CA ILE A 38 -2.69 12.91 -1.13
C ILE A 38 -1.78 14.06 -1.57
N THR A 39 -2.28 15.27 -1.40
CA THR A 39 -1.60 16.51 -1.81
C THR A 39 -0.88 17.23 -0.67
N THR A 40 -0.96 16.69 0.56
CA THR A 40 -0.33 17.29 1.72
C THR A 40 1.19 17.04 1.71
N SER A 41 1.95 18.04 2.12
CA SER A 41 3.41 17.95 2.25
C SER A 41 3.86 17.00 3.37
N SER A 42 2.99 16.74 4.36
CA SER A 42 3.31 15.90 5.50
C SER A 42 2.90 14.46 5.26
N ILE A 43 3.87 13.62 4.89
CA ILE A 43 3.68 12.17 4.73
C ILE A 43 4.07 11.48 6.03
N VAL A 44 3.08 10.89 6.72
CA VAL A 44 3.30 10.25 8.02
C VAL A 44 3.83 8.84 7.86
N ARG A 45 4.97 8.58 8.47
CA ARG A 45 5.65 7.27 8.45
C ARG A 45 6.09 6.86 9.84
N CYS A 46 6.09 5.57 10.10
CA CYS A 46 6.63 5.02 11.34
C CYS A 46 8.11 5.38 11.50
N ARG A 47 8.49 5.91 12.66
CA ARG A 47 9.88 6.32 12.96
C ARG A 47 10.85 5.13 13.00
N SER A 48 10.34 3.92 13.28
CA SER A 48 11.16 2.70 13.39
C SER A 48 11.28 1.97 12.06
N CYS A 49 10.19 1.43 11.53
CA CYS A 49 10.21 0.59 10.32
C CYS A 49 9.97 1.37 9.01
N ARG A 50 9.71 2.68 9.09
CA ARG A 50 9.47 3.57 7.95
C ARG A 50 8.21 3.25 7.13
N ALA A 51 7.37 2.32 7.58
CA ALA A 51 6.09 2.05 6.94
C ALA A 51 5.21 3.30 6.94
N TYR A 52 4.49 3.51 5.85
CA TYR A 52 3.49 4.57 5.77
C TYR A 52 2.34 4.29 6.73
N ILE A 53 1.70 5.36 7.24
CA ILE A 53 0.44 5.21 7.94
C ILE A 53 -0.59 4.58 6.98
N ASN A 54 -1.45 3.73 7.50
CA ASN A 54 -2.36 2.93 6.69
C ASN A 54 -3.62 2.58 7.51
N PRO A 55 -4.68 2.01 6.90
CA PRO A 55 -5.94 1.71 7.58
C PRO A 55 -5.85 0.69 8.73
N PHE A 56 -4.72 -0.02 8.84
CA PHE A 56 -4.56 -1.08 9.84
C PHE A 56 -3.78 -0.63 11.08
N VAL A 57 -3.38 0.65 11.15
CA VAL A 57 -2.76 1.20 12.36
C VAL A 57 -3.83 1.38 13.45
N SER A 58 -3.39 1.38 14.71
CA SER A 58 -4.28 1.62 15.84
C SER A 58 -3.99 2.99 16.45
N PHE A 59 -4.97 3.89 16.46
CA PHE A 59 -4.88 5.13 17.20
C PHE A 59 -5.10 4.87 18.68
N ILE A 60 -4.16 5.33 19.51
CA ILE A 60 -4.26 5.22 20.98
C ILE A 60 -5.05 6.41 21.51
N ASP A 61 -4.76 7.57 20.95
CA ASP A 61 -5.44 8.83 21.22
C ASP A 61 -5.24 9.78 20.02
N MET A 62 -5.73 11.01 20.11
CA MET A 62 -5.63 12.03 19.06
C MET A 62 -4.18 12.39 18.70
N ASN A 63 -3.21 12.06 19.54
CA ASN A 63 -1.81 12.44 19.39
C ASN A 63 -0.88 11.27 19.10
N ARG A 64 -1.34 10.04 19.29
CA ARG A 64 -0.47 8.84 19.20
C ARG A 64 -1.14 7.70 18.43
N TRP A 65 -0.34 7.05 17.59
CA TRP A 65 -0.75 5.87 16.85
C TRP A 65 0.30 4.76 16.96
N LYS A 66 -0.16 3.52 16.92
CA LYS A 66 0.65 2.31 16.97
C LYS A 66 0.78 1.71 15.57
N CYS A 67 2.02 1.50 15.14
CA CYS A 67 2.31 0.85 13.85
C CYS A 67 1.86 -0.61 13.87
N ASN A 68 1.11 -1.02 12.84
CA ASN A 68 0.64 -2.39 12.68
C ASN A 68 1.74 -3.40 12.32
N LEU A 69 2.89 -2.93 11.79
CA LEU A 69 4.00 -3.81 11.37
C LEU A 69 5.01 -4.05 12.50
N CYS A 70 5.45 -3.00 13.19
CA CYS A 70 6.50 -3.12 14.20
C CYS A 70 6.02 -2.81 15.63
N SER A 71 4.74 -2.54 15.81
CA SER A 71 4.11 -2.21 17.10
C SER A 71 4.67 -0.96 17.81
N ARG A 72 5.52 -0.18 17.15
CA ARG A 72 6.04 1.07 17.69
C ARG A 72 4.95 2.12 17.82
N ILE A 73 4.95 2.83 18.95
CA ILE A 73 4.10 4.00 19.16
C ILE A 73 4.78 5.22 18.53
N ASN A 74 4.02 5.97 17.75
CA ASN A 74 4.43 7.17 17.04
C ASN A 74 3.50 8.33 17.40
N GLU A 75 3.98 9.55 17.28
CA GLU A 75 3.20 10.76 17.44
C GLU A 75 2.50 11.12 16.13
N VAL A 76 1.30 11.68 16.24
CA VAL A 76 0.55 12.26 15.11
C VAL A 76 1.01 13.70 14.94
N PRO A 77 1.57 14.09 13.78
CA PRO A 77 1.91 15.49 13.51
C PRO A 77 0.67 16.41 13.55
N GLU A 78 0.84 17.66 13.99
CA GLU A 78 -0.27 18.62 14.05
C GLU A 78 -0.93 18.85 12.69
N GLU A 79 -0.13 18.91 11.62
CA GLU A 79 -0.62 19.04 10.25
C GLU A 79 -1.50 17.88 9.80
N PHE A 80 -1.27 16.70 10.37
CA PHE A 80 -2.07 15.51 10.07
C PHE A 80 -3.45 15.52 10.74
N LYS A 81 -3.63 16.32 11.79
CA LYS A 81 -4.91 16.49 12.48
C LYS A 81 -5.87 17.43 11.75
N SER A 82 -5.39 18.20 10.78
CA SER A 82 -6.23 19.09 9.97
C SER A 82 -6.68 18.44 8.68
N ASN A 83 -7.93 18.64 8.30
CA ASN A 83 -8.42 18.22 6.99
C ASN A 83 -7.85 19.16 5.92
N PRO A 84 -7.13 18.64 4.88
CA PRO A 84 -6.51 19.49 3.87
C PRO A 84 -7.53 20.23 2.99
N VAL A 85 -8.76 19.73 2.91
CA VAL A 85 -9.83 20.32 2.06
C VAL A 85 -10.63 21.37 2.83
N THR A 86 -11.11 21.00 4.03
CA THR A 86 -11.98 21.90 4.83
C THR A 86 -11.17 22.84 5.73
N LYS A 87 -9.86 22.57 5.93
CA LYS A 87 -8.98 23.26 6.87
C LYS A 87 -9.45 23.19 8.33
N GLU A 88 -10.39 22.33 8.63
CA GLU A 88 -10.88 22.10 9.99
C GLU A 88 -10.08 20.98 10.66
N TYR A 89 -9.99 21.03 11.97
CA TYR A 89 -9.42 19.93 12.75
C TYR A 89 -10.37 18.74 12.72
N GLY A 90 -9.89 17.62 12.19
CA GLY A 90 -10.61 16.36 12.11
C GLY A 90 -9.92 15.26 12.91
N LYS A 91 -10.56 14.10 12.97
CA LYS A 91 -9.92 12.93 13.55
C LYS A 91 -8.88 12.38 12.58
N PRO A 92 -7.64 12.08 13.05
CA PRO A 92 -6.61 11.48 12.21
C PRO A 92 -7.05 10.19 11.51
N GLU A 93 -7.99 9.45 12.10
CA GLU A 93 -8.56 8.22 11.58
C GLU A 93 -9.39 8.42 10.30
N GLU A 94 -9.94 9.62 10.10
CA GLU A 94 -10.78 9.97 8.95
C GLU A 94 -9.97 10.42 7.72
N ARG A 95 -8.65 10.49 7.86
CA ARG A 95 -7.75 10.85 6.76
C ARG A 95 -7.79 9.81 5.64
N PRO A 96 -7.71 10.23 4.37
CA PRO A 96 -7.73 9.30 3.23
C PRO A 96 -6.71 8.16 3.35
N GLU A 97 -5.53 8.45 3.90
CA GLU A 97 -4.46 7.46 4.13
C GLU A 97 -4.82 6.40 5.17
N CYS A 98 -5.73 6.74 6.09
CA CYS A 98 -6.18 5.84 7.15
C CYS A 98 -7.48 5.11 6.80
N VAL A 99 -8.20 5.57 5.78
CA VAL A 99 -9.47 4.96 5.34
C VAL A 99 -9.25 4.06 4.12
N ASN A 100 -8.34 4.43 3.23
CA ASN A 100 -8.15 3.72 1.96
C ASN A 100 -6.89 2.85 1.99
N SER A 101 -7.01 1.62 1.53
CA SER A 101 -5.88 0.68 1.42
C SER A 101 -4.91 1.03 0.28
N THR A 102 -5.36 1.85 -0.68
CA THR A 102 -4.56 2.32 -1.79
C THR A 102 -4.74 3.82 -1.91
N VAL A 103 -3.64 4.56 -1.87
CA VAL A 103 -3.60 6.02 -2.02
C VAL A 103 -2.42 6.39 -2.90
N GLU A 104 -2.51 7.54 -3.55
CA GLU A 104 -1.41 8.12 -4.32
C GLU A 104 -0.83 9.30 -3.55
N PHE A 105 0.50 9.31 -3.35
CA PHE A 105 1.21 10.45 -2.79
C PHE A 105 1.90 11.24 -3.89
N ILE A 106 1.68 12.55 -3.91
CA ILE A 106 2.46 13.44 -4.77
C ILE A 106 3.85 13.58 -4.15
N ALA A 107 4.87 13.15 -4.90
CA ALA A 107 6.25 13.27 -4.44
C ALA A 107 6.65 14.75 -4.31
N PRO A 108 7.20 15.17 -3.16
CA PRO A 108 7.73 16.51 -3.01
C PRO A 108 8.94 16.74 -3.93
N SER A 109 9.23 18.01 -4.26
CA SER A 109 10.30 18.41 -5.18
C SER A 109 11.68 17.84 -4.82
N GLU A 110 11.92 17.61 -3.54
CA GLU A 110 13.16 17.02 -3.02
C GLU A 110 13.36 15.56 -3.51
N TYR A 111 12.27 14.82 -3.67
CA TYR A 111 12.28 13.48 -4.26
C TYR A 111 12.54 13.50 -5.76
N MET A 112 12.15 14.58 -6.43
CA MET A 112 12.25 14.74 -7.88
C MET A 112 13.62 15.25 -8.33
N SER A 113 14.50 15.67 -7.42
CA SER A 113 15.81 16.25 -7.76
C SER A 113 16.75 15.30 -8.52
N ARG A 114 16.59 13.99 -8.34
CA ARG A 114 17.30 12.94 -9.08
C ARG A 114 16.40 11.71 -9.23
N PRO A 115 15.45 11.71 -10.18
CA PRO A 115 14.65 10.53 -10.42
C PRO A 115 15.58 9.38 -10.84
N PRO A 116 15.44 8.18 -10.24
CA PRO A 116 16.19 7.02 -10.71
C PRO A 116 15.81 6.73 -12.16
N GLN A 117 16.80 6.33 -12.98
CA GLN A 117 16.51 5.87 -14.33
C GLN A 117 15.59 4.65 -14.26
N ALA A 118 14.55 4.64 -15.08
CA ALA A 118 13.68 3.48 -15.18
C ALA A 118 14.46 2.30 -15.78
N VAL A 119 14.43 1.17 -15.08
CA VAL A 119 14.99 -0.09 -15.55
C VAL A 119 13.83 -1.04 -15.84
N TYR A 120 13.71 -1.45 -17.10
CA TYR A 120 12.68 -2.40 -17.54
C TYR A 120 13.33 -3.77 -17.73
N LEU A 121 12.87 -4.76 -16.96
CA LEU A 121 13.26 -6.15 -17.11
C LEU A 121 12.10 -6.91 -17.75
N PHE A 122 12.29 -7.39 -18.97
CA PHE A 122 11.31 -8.24 -19.66
C PHE A 122 11.71 -9.70 -19.47
N ILE A 123 10.83 -10.47 -18.83
CA ILE A 123 10.97 -11.91 -18.67
C ILE A 123 9.89 -12.54 -19.55
N ILE A 124 10.32 -13.12 -20.66
CA ILE A 124 9.44 -13.66 -21.70
C ILE A 124 9.64 -15.18 -21.75
N ASP A 125 8.56 -15.93 -21.55
CA ASP A 125 8.56 -17.38 -21.71
C ASP A 125 8.49 -17.71 -23.20
N VAL A 126 9.59 -18.19 -23.75
CA VAL A 126 9.74 -18.58 -25.18
C VAL A 126 9.68 -20.10 -25.36
N CYS A 127 9.13 -20.84 -24.41
CA CYS A 127 8.97 -22.28 -24.58
C CYS A 127 8.00 -22.61 -25.74
N PHE A 128 8.12 -23.83 -26.29
CA PHE A 128 7.29 -24.29 -27.42
C PHE A 128 5.79 -24.07 -27.16
N ASN A 129 5.32 -24.37 -25.96
CA ASN A 129 3.91 -24.24 -25.62
C ASN A 129 3.45 -22.77 -25.56
N ALA A 130 4.29 -21.85 -25.07
CA ALA A 130 3.97 -20.42 -25.04
C ALA A 130 3.84 -19.84 -26.46
N VAL A 131 4.75 -20.22 -27.37
CA VAL A 131 4.72 -19.81 -28.76
C VAL A 131 3.51 -20.39 -29.49
N GLN A 132 3.25 -21.69 -29.31
CA GLN A 132 2.19 -22.38 -30.04
C GLN A 132 0.77 -21.99 -29.57
N SER A 133 0.62 -21.58 -28.31
CA SER A 133 -0.65 -21.07 -27.77
C SER A 133 -0.99 -19.64 -28.21
N GLY A 134 -0.07 -18.95 -28.90
CA GLY A 134 -0.24 -17.57 -29.29
C GLY A 134 -0.15 -16.59 -28.09
N TYR A 135 0.52 -17.01 -27.03
CA TYR A 135 0.72 -16.19 -25.82
C TYR A 135 1.81 -15.14 -26.04
N LEU A 136 2.66 -15.34 -27.04
CA LEU A 136 3.70 -14.41 -27.53
C LEU A 136 3.24 -13.76 -28.83
#